data_e6a4d8ebad9a728aff24cb7cee0f2f61
#
_entry.id   e6a4d8ebad9a728aff24cb7cee0f2f61
#
_cell.length_a   1.000
_cell.length_b   1.000
_cell.length_c   1.000
_cell.angle_alpha   90.00
_cell.angle_beta   90.00
_cell.angle_gamma   90.00
#
_symmetry.space_group_name_H-M   'P 1'
#
loop_
_entity.id
_entity.type
_entity.pdbx_description
1 polymer ?
#
loop_
_entity_poly.entity_id
_entity_poly.type
_entity_poly.pdbx_seq_one_letter_code
_entity_poly.pdbx_strand_id
1 'polypeptide(L)'
;MTKGLIFDLDGVIVDTANYHYIAWKKLSNEIGIDFDKEFNHLLKGISRIESLELILSHGNKSDVYSADEKKSFTETKNKYYLELLNNITPKDILPGVLDLIEQANNNHIPCAIASASENAPTILEKLGIKHYFKAIVDPKTLKKGKPDPEIFLRSAEFIHIPPHLCIGFEDSIAGIQSIKQAGMYAIGVTADGPLPEADLAVHSLTEIDIHSLF
;
A
#
# COMPACT_ATOMS: atom_id res chain seq x y z
N MET A 1 -5.98 -6.20 26.46
CA MET A 1 -6.27 -4.89 25.84
C MET A 1 -6.65 -5.12 24.40
N THR A 2 -7.66 -4.40 23.88
CA THR A 2 -8.04 -4.51 22.47
C THR A 2 -6.91 -3.96 21.61
N LYS A 3 -6.48 -4.73 20.61
CA LYS A 3 -5.43 -4.38 19.66
C LYS A 3 -6.02 -4.15 18.27
N GLY A 4 -5.27 -3.56 17.35
CA GLY A 4 -5.72 -3.30 15.99
C GLY A 4 -4.69 -3.78 14.96
N LEU A 5 -5.16 -4.24 13.80
CA LEU A 5 -4.30 -4.61 12.69
C LEU A 5 -4.50 -3.60 11.54
N ILE A 6 -3.42 -3.05 11.03
CA ILE A 6 -3.44 -2.05 9.96
C ILE A 6 -2.56 -2.54 8.83
N PHE A 7 -3.15 -2.72 7.67
CA PHE A 7 -2.49 -3.32 6.51
C PHE A 7 -2.25 -2.27 5.41
N ASP A 8 -1.06 -2.27 4.82
CA ASP A 8 -0.96 -1.80 3.46
C ASP A 8 -1.75 -2.75 2.52
N LEU A 9 -1.93 -2.35 1.28
CA LEU A 9 -2.68 -3.12 0.30
C LEU A 9 -1.76 -3.86 -0.67
N ASP A 10 -0.94 -3.08 -1.38
CA ASP A 10 -0.13 -3.56 -2.50
C ASP A 10 1.11 -4.28 -1.98
N GLY A 11 1.26 -5.57 -2.27
CA GLY A 11 2.35 -6.39 -1.74
C GLY A 11 2.09 -7.01 -0.35
N VAL A 12 0.99 -6.63 0.32
CA VAL A 12 0.57 -7.21 1.61
C VAL A 12 -0.73 -8.00 1.48
N ILE A 13 -1.78 -7.38 0.93
CA ILE A 13 -3.10 -8.02 0.72
C ILE A 13 -3.18 -8.68 -0.66
N VAL A 14 -2.65 -8.00 -1.67
CA VAL A 14 -2.70 -8.41 -3.07
C VAL A 14 -1.44 -7.94 -3.79
N ASP A 15 -0.92 -8.72 -4.74
CA ASP A 15 0.20 -8.28 -5.58
C ASP A 15 -0.33 -7.53 -6.82
N THR A 16 -0.34 -6.22 -6.74
CA THR A 16 -0.63 -5.34 -7.88
C THR A 16 0.61 -4.65 -8.44
N ALA A 17 1.80 -4.97 -7.94
CA ALA A 17 3.06 -4.33 -8.34
C ALA A 17 3.29 -4.42 -9.86
N ASN A 18 2.97 -5.57 -10.46
CA ASN A 18 3.07 -5.74 -11.91
C ASN A 18 2.07 -4.86 -12.68
N TYR A 19 0.86 -4.64 -12.17
CA TYR A 19 -0.12 -3.74 -12.80
C TYR A 19 0.31 -2.29 -12.71
N HIS A 20 0.89 -1.88 -11.58
CA HIS A 20 1.51 -0.56 -11.41
C HIS A 20 2.64 -0.36 -12.40
N TYR A 21 3.56 -1.34 -12.52
CA TYR A 21 4.66 -1.30 -13.47
C TYR A 21 4.16 -1.15 -14.91
N ILE A 22 3.23 -1.99 -15.36
CA ILE A 22 2.70 -1.95 -16.73
C ILE A 22 2.08 -0.58 -17.03
N ALA A 23 1.26 -0.05 -16.11
CA ALA A 23 0.60 1.24 -16.29
C ALA A 23 1.60 2.40 -16.33
N TRP A 24 2.62 2.42 -15.46
CA TRP A 24 3.67 3.42 -15.48
C TRP A 24 4.57 3.29 -16.71
N LYS A 25 4.98 2.06 -17.09
CA LYS A 25 5.78 1.81 -18.29
C LYS A 25 5.09 2.34 -19.54
N LYS A 26 3.78 2.12 -19.65
CA LYS A 26 2.98 2.60 -20.78
C LYS A 26 3.01 4.13 -20.84
N LEU A 27 2.69 4.81 -19.74
CA LEU A 27 2.73 6.27 -19.67
C LEU A 27 4.15 6.82 -19.95
N SER A 28 5.18 6.24 -19.32
CA SER A 28 6.56 6.68 -19.49
C SER A 28 7.02 6.62 -20.95
N ASN A 29 6.66 5.55 -21.66
CA ASN A 29 6.93 5.42 -23.09
C ASN A 29 6.24 6.53 -23.90
N GLU A 30 4.98 6.88 -23.59
CA GLU A 30 4.23 7.94 -24.27
C GLU A 30 4.88 9.32 -24.11
N ILE A 31 5.47 9.58 -22.96
CA ILE A 31 6.17 10.85 -22.68
C ILE A 31 7.68 10.77 -22.95
N GLY A 32 8.16 9.67 -23.55
CA GLY A 32 9.55 9.50 -23.97
C GLY A 32 10.54 9.42 -22.80
N ILE A 33 10.19 8.68 -21.75
CA ILE A 33 11.05 8.37 -20.60
C ILE A 33 11.27 6.85 -20.54
N ASP A 34 12.52 6.44 -20.46
CA ASP A 34 12.81 5.02 -20.21
C ASP A 34 12.51 4.67 -18.76
N PHE A 35 11.83 3.52 -18.57
CA PHE A 35 11.32 3.09 -17.28
C PHE A 35 11.40 1.57 -17.20
N ASP A 36 12.15 1.06 -16.26
CA ASP A 36 12.37 -0.36 -16.06
C ASP A 36 11.81 -0.88 -14.72
N LYS A 37 11.96 -2.17 -14.49
CA LYS A 37 11.50 -2.80 -13.26
C LYS A 37 12.33 -2.39 -12.05
N GLU A 38 13.62 -2.13 -12.22
CA GLU A 38 14.51 -1.72 -11.14
C GLU A 38 14.09 -0.34 -10.62
N PHE A 39 13.90 0.61 -11.53
CA PHE A 39 13.39 1.93 -11.16
C PHE A 39 12.00 1.86 -10.50
N ASN A 40 11.13 0.94 -10.94
CA ASN A 40 9.79 0.77 -10.37
C ASN A 40 9.82 0.41 -8.87
N HIS A 41 10.87 -0.22 -8.36
CA HIS A 41 10.99 -0.51 -6.92
C HIS A 41 11.03 0.76 -6.06
N LEU A 42 11.51 1.88 -6.60
CA LEU A 42 11.54 3.17 -5.91
C LEU A 42 10.14 3.79 -5.75
N LEU A 43 9.16 3.29 -6.48
CA LEU A 43 7.79 3.81 -6.46
C LEU A 43 6.88 3.05 -5.48
N LYS A 44 7.39 2.01 -4.82
CA LYS A 44 6.60 1.24 -3.85
C LYS A 44 6.22 2.09 -2.63
N GLY A 45 4.97 2.00 -2.22
CA GLY A 45 4.47 2.63 -1.00
C GLY A 45 4.21 4.14 -1.07
N ILE A 46 4.57 4.82 -2.17
CA ILE A 46 4.38 6.27 -2.35
C ILE A 46 3.15 6.61 -3.20
N SER A 47 2.72 7.85 -3.13
CA SER A 47 1.54 8.33 -3.88
C SER A 47 1.78 8.35 -5.39
N ARG A 48 0.68 8.38 -6.17
CA ARG A 48 0.72 8.50 -7.63
C ARG A 48 1.40 9.78 -8.10
N ILE A 49 1.22 10.88 -7.38
CA ILE A 49 1.83 12.17 -7.71
C ILE A 49 3.34 12.10 -7.49
N GLU A 50 3.78 11.62 -6.32
CA GLU A 50 5.21 11.44 -6.01
C GLU A 50 5.87 10.47 -7.00
N SER A 51 5.20 9.39 -7.37
CA SER A 51 5.69 8.44 -8.39
C SER A 51 5.92 9.14 -9.74
N LEU A 52 4.98 10.00 -10.19
CA LEU A 52 5.16 10.76 -11.43
C LEU A 52 6.35 11.72 -11.33
N GLU A 53 6.50 12.45 -10.22
CA GLU A 53 7.61 13.38 -10.04
C GLU A 53 8.97 12.66 -10.09
N LEU A 54 9.08 11.46 -9.48
CA LEU A 54 10.28 10.64 -9.57
C LEU A 54 10.56 10.18 -11.02
N ILE A 55 9.54 9.76 -11.76
CA ILE A 55 9.66 9.36 -13.17
C ILE A 55 10.12 10.54 -14.03
N LEU A 56 9.51 11.72 -13.85
CA LEU A 56 9.89 12.93 -14.58
C LEU A 56 11.34 13.36 -14.25
N SER A 57 11.73 13.27 -12.99
CA SER A 57 13.10 13.54 -12.55
C SER A 57 14.09 12.58 -13.20
N HIS A 58 13.80 11.28 -13.22
CA HIS A 58 14.62 10.27 -13.88
C HIS A 58 14.81 10.55 -15.37
N GLY A 59 13.75 11.02 -16.04
CA GLY A 59 13.78 11.43 -17.45
C GLY A 59 14.32 12.82 -17.73
N ASN A 60 14.84 13.56 -16.71
CA ASN A 60 15.24 14.97 -16.79
C ASN A 60 14.13 15.89 -17.33
N LYS A 61 12.89 15.64 -16.93
CA LYS A 61 11.68 16.37 -17.38
C LYS A 61 10.89 17.02 -16.24
N SER A 62 11.48 17.20 -15.05
CA SER A 62 10.78 17.76 -13.87
C SER A 62 10.09 19.10 -14.15
N ASP A 63 10.74 19.97 -14.93
CA ASP A 63 10.26 21.33 -15.22
C ASP A 63 9.67 21.49 -16.63
N VAL A 64 9.50 20.37 -17.37
CA VAL A 64 9.02 20.41 -18.76
C VAL A 64 7.50 20.57 -18.84
N TYR A 65 6.77 20.04 -17.84
CA TYR A 65 5.32 19.94 -17.86
C TYR A 65 4.69 20.84 -16.79
N SER A 66 3.58 21.49 -17.15
CA SER A 66 2.72 22.25 -16.24
C SER A 66 2.02 21.35 -15.22
N ALA A 67 1.50 21.92 -14.15
CA ALA A 67 0.73 21.22 -13.14
C ALA A 67 -0.50 20.49 -13.74
N ASP A 68 -1.17 21.09 -14.71
CA ASP A 68 -2.33 20.51 -15.38
C ASP A 68 -1.95 19.30 -16.25
N GLU A 69 -0.81 19.36 -16.96
CA GLU A 69 -0.29 18.22 -17.72
C GLU A 69 0.11 17.07 -16.79
N LYS A 70 0.82 17.35 -15.69
CA LYS A 70 1.17 16.35 -14.68
C LYS A 70 -0.08 15.69 -14.09
N LYS A 71 -1.11 16.47 -13.80
CA LYS A 71 -2.40 15.95 -13.36
C LYS A 71 -3.02 15.02 -14.41
N SER A 72 -3.05 15.43 -15.68
CA SER A 72 -3.54 14.62 -16.79
C SER A 72 -2.77 13.30 -16.94
N PHE A 73 -1.44 13.31 -16.74
CA PHE A 73 -0.62 12.09 -16.77
C PHE A 73 -0.99 11.13 -15.64
N THR A 74 -1.23 11.65 -14.42
CA THR A 74 -1.65 10.78 -13.31
C THR A 74 -3.03 10.16 -13.55
N GLU A 75 -3.95 10.90 -14.16
CA GLU A 75 -5.28 10.40 -14.56
C GLU A 75 -5.17 9.35 -15.67
N THR A 76 -4.33 9.59 -16.67
CA THR A 76 -4.06 8.65 -17.76
C THR A 76 -3.46 7.34 -17.24
N LYS A 77 -2.42 7.42 -16.40
CA LYS A 77 -1.85 6.23 -15.74
C LYS A 77 -2.90 5.48 -14.94
N ASN A 78 -3.74 6.21 -14.20
CA ASN A 78 -4.80 5.58 -13.41
C ASN A 78 -5.80 4.82 -14.30
N LYS A 79 -6.17 5.36 -15.47
CA LYS A 79 -7.03 4.69 -16.43
C LYS A 79 -6.41 3.35 -16.88
N TYR A 80 -5.12 3.35 -17.25
CA TYR A 80 -4.42 2.11 -17.62
C TYR A 80 -4.41 1.09 -16.48
N TYR A 81 -4.19 1.56 -15.26
CA TYR A 81 -4.20 0.69 -14.08
C TYR A 81 -5.60 0.10 -13.83
N LEU A 82 -6.67 0.90 -13.92
CA LEU A 82 -8.05 0.43 -13.75
C LEU A 82 -8.45 -0.62 -14.80
N GLU A 83 -7.97 -0.49 -16.04
CA GLU A 83 -8.17 -1.50 -17.07
C GLU A 83 -7.55 -2.86 -16.68
N LEU A 84 -6.35 -2.84 -16.09
CA LEU A 84 -5.67 -4.05 -15.60
C LEU A 84 -6.38 -4.65 -14.37
N LEU A 85 -6.89 -3.82 -13.48
CA LEU A 85 -7.65 -4.25 -12.31
C LEU A 85 -8.93 -5.03 -12.65
N ASN A 86 -9.43 -4.96 -13.89
CA ASN A 86 -10.57 -5.78 -14.29
C ASN A 86 -10.30 -7.28 -14.23
N ASN A 87 -9.03 -7.68 -14.23
CA ASN A 87 -8.62 -9.08 -14.14
C ASN A 87 -8.45 -9.57 -12.68
N ILE A 88 -8.51 -8.68 -11.69
CA ILE A 88 -8.39 -9.07 -10.28
C ILE A 88 -9.60 -9.89 -9.83
N THR A 89 -9.31 -10.98 -9.12
CA THR A 89 -10.26 -11.93 -8.56
C THR A 89 -9.87 -12.29 -7.11
N PRO A 90 -10.74 -12.96 -6.33
CA PRO A 90 -10.37 -13.44 -4.99
C PRO A 90 -9.16 -14.39 -4.95
N LYS A 91 -8.76 -14.97 -6.09
CA LYS A 91 -7.57 -15.84 -6.17
C LYS A 91 -6.25 -15.06 -6.10
N ASP A 92 -6.32 -13.74 -6.28
CA ASP A 92 -5.14 -12.86 -6.24
C ASP A 92 -4.83 -12.37 -4.81
N ILE A 93 -5.64 -12.76 -3.80
CA ILE A 93 -5.35 -12.54 -2.39
C ILE A 93 -4.06 -13.29 -2.05
N LEU A 94 -3.11 -12.57 -1.45
CA LEU A 94 -1.82 -13.16 -1.06
C LEU A 94 -1.99 -14.22 0.04
N PRO A 95 -1.12 -15.24 0.07
CA PRO A 95 -1.21 -16.34 1.02
C PRO A 95 -1.19 -15.86 2.49
N GLY A 96 -2.07 -16.43 3.31
CA GLY A 96 -2.21 -16.11 4.74
C GLY A 96 -3.06 -14.89 5.07
N VAL A 97 -3.37 -14.02 4.08
CA VAL A 97 -4.18 -12.81 4.30
C VAL A 97 -5.56 -13.15 4.81
N LEU A 98 -6.28 -14.01 4.07
CA LEU A 98 -7.66 -14.35 4.42
C LEU A 98 -7.76 -14.99 5.80
N ASP A 99 -6.87 -15.95 6.08
CA ASP A 99 -6.83 -16.63 7.38
C ASP A 99 -6.57 -15.62 8.52
N LEU A 100 -5.64 -14.68 8.33
CA LEU A 100 -5.30 -13.68 9.35
C LEU A 100 -6.45 -12.70 9.62
N ILE A 101 -7.09 -12.16 8.58
CA ILE A 101 -8.20 -11.20 8.75
C ILE A 101 -9.46 -11.87 9.28
N GLU A 102 -9.74 -13.13 8.92
CA GLU A 102 -10.83 -13.92 9.49
C GLU A 102 -10.61 -14.21 10.97
N GLN A 103 -9.40 -14.64 11.34
CA GLN A 103 -9.05 -14.84 12.74
C GLN A 103 -9.14 -13.53 13.54
N ALA A 104 -8.66 -12.40 12.99
CA ALA A 104 -8.81 -11.09 13.62
C ALA A 104 -10.29 -10.77 13.86
N ASN A 105 -11.13 -10.94 12.85
CA ASN A 105 -12.58 -10.68 12.96
C ASN A 105 -13.25 -11.56 14.01
N ASN A 106 -12.94 -12.86 14.03
CA ASN A 106 -13.48 -13.82 15.00
C ASN A 106 -13.07 -13.48 16.45
N ASN A 107 -11.90 -12.87 16.63
CA ASN A 107 -11.40 -12.40 17.93
C ASN A 107 -11.76 -10.93 18.23
N HIS A 108 -12.64 -10.32 17.43
CA HIS A 108 -13.08 -8.92 17.57
C HIS A 108 -11.93 -7.90 17.51
N ILE A 109 -10.86 -8.22 16.77
CA ILE A 109 -9.73 -7.32 16.53
C ILE A 109 -10.04 -6.50 15.27
N PRO A 110 -10.20 -5.17 15.39
CA PRO A 110 -10.52 -4.36 14.23
C PRO A 110 -9.34 -4.26 13.26
N CYS A 111 -9.65 -4.39 11.96
CA CYS A 111 -8.69 -4.24 10.86
C CYS A 111 -8.94 -2.93 10.10
N ALA A 112 -7.86 -2.30 9.61
CA ALA A 112 -7.93 -1.15 8.71
C ALA A 112 -6.93 -1.28 7.56
N ILE A 113 -7.19 -0.51 6.50
CA ILE A 113 -6.29 -0.37 5.34
C ILE A 113 -5.64 1.01 5.35
N ALA A 114 -4.31 1.03 5.22
CA ALA A 114 -3.44 2.21 5.12
C ALA A 114 -2.68 2.21 3.79
N SER A 115 -3.41 2.32 2.67
CA SER A 115 -2.83 2.29 1.32
C SER A 115 -2.71 3.67 0.70
N ALA A 116 -1.59 3.92 0.00
CA ALA A 116 -1.42 5.10 -0.84
C ALA A 116 -2.28 5.06 -2.14
N SER A 117 -2.94 3.94 -2.41
CA SER A 117 -3.80 3.75 -3.58
C SER A 117 -5.22 4.24 -3.34
N GLU A 118 -5.66 5.23 -4.12
CA GLU A 118 -7.07 5.66 -4.16
C GLU A 118 -8.03 4.55 -4.61
N ASN A 119 -7.50 3.49 -5.21
CA ASN A 119 -8.28 2.38 -5.74
C ASN A 119 -8.47 1.25 -4.70
N ALA A 120 -7.95 1.40 -3.47
CA ALA A 120 -8.05 0.39 -2.42
C ALA A 120 -9.50 -0.12 -2.19
N PRO A 121 -10.52 0.73 -2.08
CA PRO A 121 -11.90 0.25 -1.91
C PRO A 121 -12.39 -0.64 -3.05
N THR A 122 -12.05 -0.29 -4.29
CA THR A 122 -12.44 -1.06 -5.50
C THR A 122 -11.73 -2.40 -5.55
N ILE A 123 -10.44 -2.43 -5.21
CA ILE A 123 -9.64 -3.67 -5.16
C ILE A 123 -10.23 -4.62 -4.12
N LEU A 124 -10.46 -4.13 -2.90
CA LEU A 124 -11.02 -4.94 -1.81
C LEU A 124 -12.44 -5.46 -2.11
N GLU A 125 -13.25 -4.70 -2.86
CA GLU A 125 -14.55 -5.17 -3.36
C GLU A 125 -14.40 -6.31 -4.36
N LYS A 126 -13.48 -6.17 -5.33
CA LYS A 126 -13.19 -7.23 -6.32
C LYS A 126 -12.63 -8.50 -5.68
N LEU A 127 -11.84 -8.35 -4.62
CA LEU A 127 -11.32 -9.46 -3.81
C LEU A 127 -12.40 -10.09 -2.90
N GLY A 128 -13.54 -9.41 -2.69
CA GLY A 128 -14.63 -9.90 -1.83
C GLY A 128 -14.36 -9.75 -0.32
N ILE A 129 -13.30 -9.02 0.09
CA ILE A 129 -12.85 -8.95 1.49
C ILE A 129 -13.03 -7.56 2.14
N LYS A 130 -13.62 -6.60 1.44
CA LYS A 130 -13.79 -5.23 1.96
C LYS A 130 -14.52 -5.19 3.31
N HIS A 131 -15.46 -6.10 3.53
CA HIS A 131 -16.29 -6.16 4.73
C HIS A 131 -15.52 -6.53 6.01
N TYR A 132 -14.31 -7.08 5.92
CA TYR A 132 -13.46 -7.36 7.08
C TYR A 132 -12.78 -6.10 7.65
N PHE A 133 -12.70 -5.04 6.87
CA PHE A 133 -12.00 -3.82 7.27
C PHE A 133 -12.97 -2.78 7.80
N LYS A 134 -12.79 -2.38 9.05
CA LYS A 134 -13.58 -1.34 9.71
C LYS A 134 -13.34 0.04 9.11
N ALA A 135 -12.13 0.28 8.56
CA ALA A 135 -11.75 1.53 7.94
C ALA A 135 -10.80 1.31 6.75
N ILE A 136 -10.95 2.17 5.75
CA ILE A 136 -10.04 2.32 4.61
C ILE A 136 -9.74 3.81 4.54
N VAL A 137 -8.50 4.22 4.78
CA VAL A 137 -8.13 5.64 4.74
C VAL A 137 -8.09 6.12 3.28
N ASP A 138 -8.79 7.21 2.99
CA ASP A 138 -8.67 7.87 1.69
C ASP A 138 -7.37 8.70 1.65
N PRO A 139 -6.38 8.34 0.81
CA PRO A 139 -5.11 9.06 0.75
C PRO A 139 -5.24 10.53 0.32
N LYS A 140 -6.33 10.91 -0.35
CA LYS A 140 -6.61 12.32 -0.71
C LYS A 140 -6.84 13.22 0.49
N THR A 141 -7.21 12.65 1.63
CA THR A 141 -7.47 13.42 2.86
C THR A 141 -6.21 13.68 3.68
N LEU A 142 -5.09 13.08 3.27
CA LEU A 142 -3.80 13.20 3.96
C LEU A 142 -3.05 14.44 3.48
N LYS A 143 -2.28 15.04 4.38
CA LYS A 143 -1.37 16.13 4.07
C LYS A 143 -0.06 15.64 3.50
N LYS A 144 0.37 14.45 3.94
CA LYS A 144 1.63 13.84 3.52
C LYS A 144 1.46 12.32 3.31
N GLY A 145 2.16 11.79 2.32
CA GLY A 145 2.28 10.36 2.06
C GLY A 145 3.37 9.68 2.90
N LYS A 146 3.46 8.35 2.83
CA LYS A 146 4.57 7.57 3.41
C LYS A 146 5.91 8.13 2.90
N PRO A 147 6.92 8.31 3.76
CA PRO A 147 7.09 7.75 5.09
C PRO A 147 6.47 8.54 6.24
N ASP A 148 5.71 9.62 6.00
CA ASP A 148 5.00 10.32 7.06
C ASP A 148 4.00 9.36 7.75
N PRO A 149 3.84 9.41 9.09
CA PRO A 149 2.99 8.48 9.83
C PRO A 149 1.50 8.74 9.66
N GLU A 150 1.08 9.80 9.00
CA GLU A 150 -0.31 10.28 9.00
C GLU A 150 -1.30 9.20 8.60
N ILE A 151 -1.01 8.38 7.57
CA ILE A 151 -1.93 7.35 7.09
C ILE A 151 -2.18 6.26 8.16
N PHE A 152 -1.14 5.83 8.87
CA PHE A 152 -1.27 4.81 9.93
C PHE A 152 -1.93 5.40 11.18
N LEU A 153 -1.61 6.63 11.56
CA LEU A 153 -2.28 7.33 12.66
C LEU A 153 -3.78 7.50 12.40
N ARG A 154 -4.17 7.89 11.18
CA ARG A 154 -5.58 7.98 10.77
C ARG A 154 -6.27 6.63 10.79
N SER A 155 -5.58 5.58 10.34
CA SER A 155 -6.13 4.21 10.40
C SER A 155 -6.42 3.79 11.83
N ALA A 156 -5.49 4.05 12.77
CA ALA A 156 -5.68 3.77 14.19
C ALA A 156 -6.84 4.59 14.80
N GLU A 157 -6.94 5.87 14.44
CA GLU A 157 -8.04 6.74 14.85
C GLU A 157 -9.40 6.18 14.43
N PHE A 158 -9.53 5.77 13.16
CA PHE A 158 -10.80 5.26 12.61
C PHE A 158 -11.24 3.93 13.20
N ILE A 159 -10.30 3.08 13.61
CA ILE A 159 -10.64 1.84 14.34
C ILE A 159 -10.76 2.04 15.85
N HIS A 160 -10.48 3.26 16.35
CA HIS A 160 -10.52 3.64 17.78
C HIS A 160 -9.54 2.84 18.65
N ILE A 161 -8.35 2.56 18.15
CA ILE A 161 -7.27 1.87 18.87
C ILE A 161 -6.06 2.81 18.98
N PRO A 162 -5.46 2.98 20.17
CA PRO A 162 -4.23 3.75 20.32
C PRO A 162 -3.09 3.19 19.45
N PRO A 163 -2.28 4.02 18.79
CA PRO A 163 -1.23 3.56 17.85
C PRO A 163 -0.29 2.50 18.45
N HIS A 164 0.15 2.66 19.69
CA HIS A 164 1.04 1.71 20.37
C HIS A 164 0.42 0.32 20.65
N LEU A 165 -0.88 0.16 20.42
CA LEU A 165 -1.60 -1.11 20.47
C LEU A 165 -1.94 -1.63 19.05
N CYS A 166 -1.47 -0.95 18.01
CA CYS A 166 -1.66 -1.36 16.63
C CYS A 166 -0.40 -2.06 16.09
N ILE A 167 -0.63 -3.01 15.19
CA ILE A 167 0.39 -3.67 14.39
C ILE A 167 0.16 -3.28 12.94
N GLY A 168 1.20 -2.73 12.30
CA GLY A 168 1.19 -2.39 10.87
C GLY A 168 1.89 -3.47 10.04
N PHE A 169 1.32 -3.78 8.87
CA PHE A 169 1.86 -4.73 7.90
C PHE A 169 2.19 -3.99 6.60
N GLU A 170 3.40 -4.20 6.07
CA GLU A 170 3.93 -3.38 4.97
C GLU A 170 5.01 -4.11 4.17
N ASP A 171 5.12 -3.84 2.86
CA ASP A 171 6.13 -4.42 1.97
C ASP A 171 7.24 -3.45 1.53
N SER A 172 7.13 -2.16 1.92
CA SER A 172 8.04 -1.10 1.48
C SER A 172 8.81 -0.45 2.63
N ILE A 173 10.00 0.06 2.32
CA ILE A 173 10.82 0.81 3.30
C ILE A 173 10.08 2.06 3.79
N ALA A 174 9.48 2.82 2.87
CA ALA A 174 8.73 4.04 3.23
C ALA A 174 7.54 3.74 4.14
N GLY A 175 6.86 2.62 3.91
CA GLY A 175 5.73 2.22 4.75
C GLY A 175 6.17 1.71 6.13
N ILE A 176 7.25 0.93 6.22
CA ILE A 176 7.82 0.53 7.51
C ILE A 176 8.21 1.77 8.33
N GLN A 177 8.87 2.75 7.72
CA GLN A 177 9.20 4.00 8.39
C GLN A 177 7.96 4.75 8.86
N SER A 178 6.89 4.76 8.07
CA SER A 178 5.61 5.37 8.44
C SER A 178 4.99 4.68 9.66
N ILE A 179 4.99 3.35 9.73
CA ILE A 179 4.53 2.56 10.87
C ILE A 179 5.35 2.88 12.12
N LYS A 180 6.68 2.88 12.00
CA LYS A 180 7.58 3.14 13.12
C LYS A 180 7.40 4.56 13.66
N GLN A 181 7.28 5.56 12.79
CA GLN A 181 7.01 6.94 13.17
C GLN A 181 5.62 7.11 13.81
N ALA A 182 4.65 6.27 13.46
CA ALA A 182 3.35 6.21 14.12
C ALA A 182 3.40 5.59 15.54
N GLY A 183 4.55 5.03 15.96
CA GLY A 183 4.70 4.34 17.24
C GLY A 183 4.04 2.98 17.31
N MET A 184 3.88 2.30 16.17
CA MET A 184 3.28 0.98 16.05
C MET A 184 4.36 -0.11 15.95
N TYR A 185 3.96 -1.36 16.19
CA TYR A 185 4.77 -2.54 15.86
C TYR A 185 4.72 -2.79 14.35
N ALA A 186 5.88 -2.89 13.72
CA ALA A 186 6.00 -3.02 12.27
C ALA A 186 6.34 -4.46 11.86
N ILE A 187 5.44 -5.07 11.07
CA ILE A 187 5.69 -6.35 10.41
C ILE A 187 5.97 -6.09 8.93
N GLY A 188 7.18 -6.39 8.50
CA GLY A 188 7.57 -6.35 7.10
C GLY A 188 7.20 -7.66 6.40
N VAL A 189 6.48 -7.57 5.27
CA VAL A 189 6.09 -8.72 4.45
C VAL A 189 6.80 -8.61 3.11
N THR A 190 7.86 -9.40 2.89
CA THR A 190 8.63 -9.28 1.65
C THR A 190 9.42 -10.54 1.31
N ALA A 191 9.43 -10.88 0.02
CA ALA A 191 10.35 -11.86 -0.56
C ALA A 191 11.59 -11.19 -1.21
N ASP A 192 11.57 -9.86 -1.40
CA ASP A 192 12.50 -9.13 -2.26
C ASP A 192 13.71 -8.52 -1.54
N GLY A 193 13.87 -8.79 -0.23
CA GLY A 193 15.02 -8.27 0.53
C GLY A 193 14.65 -7.71 1.91
N PRO A 194 15.65 -7.20 2.66
CA PRO A 194 15.43 -6.78 4.03
C PRO A 194 14.61 -5.48 4.13
N LEU A 195 13.75 -5.42 5.14
CA LEU A 195 13.09 -4.21 5.61
C LEU A 195 13.71 -3.81 6.96
N PRO A 196 14.80 -3.03 6.97
CA PRO A 196 15.71 -2.94 8.09
C PRO A 196 15.12 -2.36 9.38
N GLU A 197 14.03 -1.60 9.28
CA GLU A 197 13.38 -1.00 10.46
C GLU A 197 12.14 -1.80 10.95
N ALA A 198 11.81 -2.91 10.30
CA ALA A 198 10.72 -3.78 10.75
C ALA A 198 11.08 -4.46 12.07
N ASP A 199 10.12 -4.55 13.00
CA ASP A 199 10.29 -5.28 14.26
C ASP A 199 10.26 -6.79 14.03
N LEU A 200 9.52 -7.24 13.00
CA LEU A 200 9.47 -8.61 12.49
C LEU A 200 9.44 -8.57 10.97
N ALA A 201 10.17 -9.45 10.31
CA ALA A 201 10.10 -9.63 8.87
C ALA A 201 9.69 -11.07 8.53
N VAL A 202 8.74 -11.21 7.62
CA VAL A 202 8.23 -12.51 7.13
C VAL A 202 8.17 -12.49 5.60
N HIS A 203 8.24 -13.66 4.97
CA HIS A 203 8.06 -13.77 3.51
C HIS A 203 6.58 -13.82 3.12
N SER A 204 5.72 -14.27 4.03
CA SER A 204 4.27 -14.41 3.80
C SER A 204 3.51 -14.30 5.11
N LEU A 205 2.26 -13.83 5.06
CA LEU A 205 1.39 -13.82 6.24
C LEU A 205 1.00 -15.22 6.73
N THR A 206 1.32 -16.28 5.98
CA THR A 206 1.20 -17.67 6.46
C THR A 206 2.14 -17.98 7.63
N GLU A 207 3.17 -17.17 7.84
CA GLU A 207 4.11 -17.33 8.97
C GLU A 207 3.61 -16.65 10.25
N ILE A 208 2.51 -15.91 10.18
CA ILE A 208 1.95 -15.18 11.31
C ILE A 208 0.91 -16.03 12.03
N ASP A 209 1.18 -16.32 13.30
CA ASP A 209 0.15 -16.79 14.22
C ASP A 209 -0.44 -15.60 14.97
N ILE A 210 -1.75 -15.36 14.79
CA ILE A 210 -2.42 -14.23 15.44
C ILE A 210 -2.30 -14.27 16.97
N HIS A 211 -2.25 -15.46 17.57
CA HIS A 211 -2.11 -15.61 19.02
C HIS A 211 -0.72 -15.22 19.52
N SER A 212 0.29 -15.25 18.65
CA SER A 212 1.65 -14.81 19.00
C SER A 212 1.83 -13.30 18.93
N LEU A 213 0.89 -12.59 18.33
CA LEU A 213 0.92 -11.13 18.18
C LEU A 213 0.44 -10.39 19.44
N PHE A 214 -0.10 -11.12 20.45
CA PHE A 214 -0.84 -10.50 21.54
C PHE A 214 -0.45 -11.00 22.92
#